data_8d65085a5a2d1c69d29157d9c6487818
#
_entry.id   8d65085a5a2d1c69d29157d9c6487818
#
_cell.length_a   1.000
_cell.length_b   1.000
_cell.length_c   1.000
_cell.angle_alpha   90.00
_cell.angle_beta   90.00
_cell.angle_gamma   90.00
#
_symmetry.space_group_name_H-M   'P 1'
#
loop_
_entity.id
_entity.type
_entity.pdbx_description
1 polymer ?
#
loop_
_entity_poly.entity_id
_entity_poly.type
_entity_poly.pdbx_seq_one_letter_code
_entity_poly.pdbx_strand_id
1 'polypeptide(L)'
;MAAYPKHTSRHPISPNRPRPADPAAPRSYVVTGGAQGVGRAIAERLAAVGPVVVLDVAPALDREHPGVTLVSGDAADPAVARRAADAAEALAPLAGWVNNAAIFRDAPITAPPSDVLGLISANLALALTGCHTAVGHLLAYGRPGAIVNVSSHQAQRPVRGALPYATAKGAVEALTRALAVDHGPQGIRTNAVALGSIATDRYEAYRSEHPGVDAQMAALHPLGRVGTGAEVAEAVAFLLSDAAAFVNGAVLPVDGGRAAQGADPEAT
;
A
#
# COMPACT_ATOMS: atom_id res chain seq x y z
N MET A 1 -33.10 20.43 -9.36
CA MET A 1 -31.75 20.48 -9.93
C MET A 1 -31.05 21.71 -9.37
N ALA A 2 -30.23 21.52 -8.32
CA ALA A 2 -29.45 22.60 -7.75
C ALA A 2 -28.15 22.72 -8.55
N ALA A 3 -27.87 23.88 -9.09
CA ALA A 3 -26.68 24.18 -9.90
C ALA A 3 -25.44 24.15 -8.97
N TYR A 4 -24.48 23.30 -9.25
CA TYR A 4 -23.15 23.35 -8.64
C TYR A 4 -22.47 24.67 -9.00
N PRO A 5 -21.89 25.41 -8.04
CA PRO A 5 -21.13 26.60 -8.35
C PRO A 5 -19.89 26.22 -9.16
N LYS A 6 -19.69 26.85 -10.31
CA LYS A 6 -18.48 26.73 -11.11
C LYS A 6 -17.33 27.38 -10.34
N HIS A 7 -16.49 26.56 -9.67
CA HIS A 7 -15.22 27.03 -9.14
C HIS A 7 -14.27 27.36 -10.30
N THR A 8 -14.27 28.61 -10.75
CA THR A 8 -13.23 29.18 -11.62
C THR A 8 -12.14 29.83 -10.78
N SER A 9 -11.45 29.07 -9.95
CA SER A 9 -10.16 29.49 -9.43
C SER A 9 -9.08 28.72 -10.20
N ARG A 10 -8.57 29.32 -11.28
CA ARG A 10 -7.24 28.96 -11.80
C ARG A 10 -6.26 29.30 -10.67
N HIS A 11 -5.88 28.31 -9.86
CA HIS A 11 -4.73 28.49 -9.00
C HIS A 11 -3.52 28.70 -9.91
N PRO A 12 -2.81 29.83 -9.82
CA PRO A 12 -1.55 30.00 -10.52
C PRO A 12 -0.63 28.87 -10.06
N ILE A 13 0.00 28.17 -11.00
CA ILE A 13 1.06 27.22 -10.71
C ILE A 13 2.11 28.01 -9.94
N SER A 14 2.16 27.82 -8.62
CA SER A 14 3.10 28.51 -7.76
C SER A 14 4.52 28.19 -8.24
N PRO A 15 5.39 29.21 -8.48
CA PRO A 15 6.78 28.98 -8.84
C PRO A 15 7.60 28.35 -7.70
N ASN A 16 6.98 28.14 -6.56
CA ASN A 16 7.62 27.57 -5.39
C ASN A 16 7.51 26.03 -5.42
N ARG A 17 8.16 25.38 -6.39
CA ARG A 17 8.40 23.94 -6.29
C ARG A 17 9.16 23.67 -4.99
N PRO A 18 8.68 22.77 -4.13
CA PRO A 18 9.51 22.31 -3.03
C PRO A 18 10.84 21.84 -3.62
N ARG A 19 11.94 22.32 -3.04
CA ARG A 19 13.27 21.89 -3.48
C ARG A 19 13.33 20.36 -3.42
N PRO A 20 13.96 19.70 -4.40
CA PRO A 20 14.26 18.29 -4.26
C PRO A 20 14.91 18.08 -2.89
N ALA A 21 14.42 17.09 -2.14
CA ALA A 21 15.04 16.76 -0.87
C ALA A 21 16.50 16.36 -1.14
N ASP A 22 17.41 16.79 -0.28
CA ASP A 22 18.80 16.33 -0.34
C ASP A 22 18.81 14.79 -0.28
N PRO A 23 19.34 14.10 -1.28
CA PRO A 23 19.38 12.63 -1.28
C PRO A 23 20.16 12.05 -0.08
N ALA A 24 21.06 12.84 0.51
CA ALA A 24 21.83 12.46 1.69
C ALA A 24 21.13 12.79 3.01
N ALA A 25 20.01 13.53 2.99
CA ALA A 25 19.29 13.84 4.22
C ALA A 25 18.65 12.57 4.82
N PRO A 26 18.74 12.39 6.15
CA PRO A 26 18.08 11.27 6.81
C PRO A 26 16.57 11.30 6.56
N ARG A 27 15.98 10.13 6.31
CA ARG A 27 14.55 9.97 6.03
C ARG A 27 14.00 8.81 6.83
N SER A 28 12.81 8.94 7.36
CA SER A 28 12.10 7.85 8.01
C SER A 28 10.88 7.40 7.22
N TYR A 29 10.39 6.20 7.56
CA TYR A 29 9.28 5.56 6.89
C TYR A 29 8.31 4.95 7.90
N VAL A 30 7.04 4.87 7.52
CA VAL A 30 6.03 4.08 8.25
C VAL A 30 5.51 2.96 7.35
N VAL A 31 5.36 1.76 7.90
CA VAL A 31 4.77 0.60 7.21
C VAL A 31 3.67 0.01 8.09
N THR A 32 2.42 0.03 7.60
CA THR A 32 1.31 -0.61 8.31
C THR A 32 1.24 -2.11 7.98
N GLY A 33 0.89 -2.95 8.97
CA GLY A 33 0.88 -4.40 8.80
C GLY A 33 2.29 -4.96 8.53
N GLY A 34 3.30 -4.41 9.19
CA GLY A 34 4.71 -4.70 8.93
C GLY A 34 5.35 -5.73 9.85
N ALA A 35 4.62 -6.32 10.79
CA ALA A 35 5.18 -7.30 11.71
C ALA A 35 5.52 -8.65 11.03
N GLN A 36 4.85 -8.97 9.92
CA GLN A 36 5.01 -10.24 9.21
C GLN A 36 4.83 -10.10 7.68
N GLY A 37 5.11 -11.16 6.95
CA GLY A 37 4.80 -11.31 5.53
C GLY A 37 5.39 -10.22 4.64
N VAL A 38 4.59 -9.72 3.69
CA VAL A 38 5.00 -8.68 2.72
C VAL A 38 5.38 -7.38 3.43
N GLY A 39 4.60 -6.94 4.42
CA GLY A 39 4.87 -5.71 5.14
C GLY A 39 6.22 -5.74 5.87
N ARG A 40 6.59 -6.88 6.43
CA ARG A 40 7.90 -7.09 7.04
C ARG A 40 9.03 -6.99 6.02
N ALA A 41 8.91 -7.66 4.87
CA ALA A 41 9.91 -7.57 3.82
C ALA A 41 10.10 -6.11 3.35
N ILE A 42 9.00 -5.34 3.25
CA ILE A 42 9.04 -3.91 2.94
C ILE A 42 9.78 -3.14 4.04
N ALA A 43 9.46 -3.39 5.32
CA ALA A 43 10.10 -2.71 6.44
C ALA A 43 11.61 -2.99 6.50
N GLU A 44 12.02 -4.25 6.36
CA GLU A 44 13.43 -4.66 6.34
C GLU A 44 14.19 -4.01 5.17
N ARG A 45 13.57 -3.94 3.97
CA ARG A 45 14.17 -3.29 2.81
C ARG A 45 14.34 -1.79 3.00
N LEU A 46 13.35 -1.12 3.57
CA LEU A 46 13.40 0.31 3.84
C LEU A 46 14.38 0.64 4.97
N ALA A 47 14.57 -0.25 5.95
CA ALA A 47 15.54 -0.07 7.03
C ALA A 47 16.99 0.04 6.54
N ALA A 48 17.29 -0.44 5.33
CA ALA A 48 18.58 -0.24 4.69
C ALA A 48 18.83 1.21 4.22
N VAL A 49 17.79 2.05 4.15
CA VAL A 49 17.88 3.43 3.66
C VAL A 49 17.42 4.48 4.67
N GLY A 50 16.87 4.05 5.81
CA GLY A 50 16.46 4.93 6.91
C GLY A 50 15.62 4.22 7.95
N PRO A 51 15.43 4.81 9.14
CA PRO A 51 14.63 4.21 10.18
C PRO A 51 13.17 3.98 9.75
N VAL A 52 12.60 2.87 10.18
CA VAL A 52 11.23 2.43 9.87
C VAL A 52 10.42 2.25 11.14
N VAL A 53 9.23 2.82 11.17
CA VAL A 53 8.22 2.49 12.17
C VAL A 53 7.20 1.55 11.54
N VAL A 54 7.09 0.36 12.09
CA VAL A 54 6.02 -0.59 11.79
C VAL A 54 4.82 -0.27 12.67
N LEU A 55 3.65 -0.13 12.07
CA LEU A 55 2.38 -0.04 12.76
C LEU A 55 1.62 -1.35 12.56
N ASP A 56 1.41 -2.11 13.60
CA ASP A 56 0.76 -3.43 13.51
C ASP A 56 -0.05 -3.73 14.78
N VAL A 57 -1.07 -4.55 14.67
CA VAL A 57 -1.83 -5.06 15.84
C VAL A 57 -1.04 -6.08 16.64
N ALA A 58 0.04 -6.62 16.09
CA ALA A 58 0.93 -7.54 16.78
C ALA A 58 1.54 -6.87 18.02
N PRO A 59 1.69 -7.61 19.13
CA PRO A 59 2.30 -7.09 20.36
C PRO A 59 3.83 -6.97 20.28
N ALA A 60 4.44 -7.67 19.33
CA ALA A 60 5.89 -7.68 19.07
C ALA A 60 6.16 -7.98 17.59
N LEU A 61 7.37 -7.70 17.13
CA LEU A 61 7.86 -8.18 15.84
C LEU A 61 8.24 -9.66 15.96
N ASP A 62 7.94 -10.45 14.94
CA ASP A 62 8.33 -11.87 14.90
C ASP A 62 9.85 -12.04 15.05
N ARG A 63 10.61 -11.10 14.56
CA ARG A 63 12.07 -11.00 14.69
C ARG A 63 12.47 -9.54 14.73
N GLU A 64 13.31 -9.19 15.70
CA GLU A 64 13.92 -7.86 15.75
C GLU A 64 14.78 -7.61 14.50
N HIS A 65 14.74 -6.38 14.01
CA HIS A 65 15.60 -5.92 12.92
C HIS A 65 16.17 -4.55 13.27
N PRO A 66 17.49 -4.34 13.14
CA PRO A 66 18.08 -3.03 13.33
C PRO A 66 17.41 -1.96 12.43
N GLY A 67 17.05 -0.83 13.02
CA GLY A 67 16.40 0.27 12.29
C GLY A 67 14.87 0.10 12.11
N VAL A 68 14.25 -0.94 12.68
CA VAL A 68 12.80 -1.12 12.70
C VAL A 68 12.26 -1.01 14.13
N THR A 69 11.27 -0.15 14.34
CA THR A 69 10.58 0.05 15.63
C THR A 69 9.10 -0.27 15.47
N LEU A 70 8.49 -0.92 16.45
CA LEU A 70 7.06 -1.25 16.46
C LEU A 70 6.25 -0.22 17.24
N VAL A 71 5.17 0.24 16.65
CA VAL A 71 4.03 0.88 17.32
C VAL A 71 2.85 -0.09 17.24
N SER A 72 2.51 -0.72 18.37
CA SER A 72 1.40 -1.67 18.41
C SER A 72 0.05 -0.94 18.46
N GLY A 73 -0.89 -1.40 17.63
CA GLY A 73 -2.27 -0.93 17.58
C GLY A 73 -2.92 -1.07 16.21
N ASP A 74 -4.20 -0.69 16.13
CA ASP A 74 -4.97 -0.76 14.88
C ASP A 74 -4.59 0.39 13.94
N ALA A 75 -4.20 0.06 12.71
CA ALA A 75 -3.88 1.03 11.68
C ALA A 75 -5.10 1.84 11.17
N ALA A 76 -6.32 1.38 11.47
CA ALA A 76 -7.55 2.14 11.21
C ALA A 76 -7.84 3.19 12.30
N ASP A 77 -7.13 3.16 13.45
CA ASP A 77 -7.28 4.17 14.51
C ASP A 77 -6.39 5.40 14.20
N PRO A 78 -6.99 6.60 13.99
CA PRO A 78 -6.23 7.81 13.70
C PRO A 78 -5.23 8.22 14.80
N ALA A 79 -5.52 7.89 16.07
CA ALA A 79 -4.62 8.20 17.16
C ALA A 79 -3.38 7.30 17.15
N VAL A 80 -3.56 6.03 16.80
CA VAL A 80 -2.45 5.07 16.64
C VAL A 80 -1.60 5.44 15.42
N ALA A 81 -2.23 5.75 14.29
CA ALA A 81 -1.54 6.18 13.08
C ALA A 81 -0.70 7.45 13.32
N ARG A 82 -1.25 8.41 14.07
CA ARG A 82 -0.52 9.62 14.47
C ARG A 82 0.70 9.30 15.32
N ARG A 83 0.56 8.41 16.34
CA ARG A 83 1.72 7.97 17.14
C ARG A 83 2.82 7.35 16.29
N ALA A 84 2.45 6.60 15.24
CA ALA A 84 3.44 6.03 14.32
C ALA A 84 4.16 7.11 13.50
N ALA A 85 3.42 8.13 13.03
CA ALA A 85 4.02 9.28 12.33
C ALA A 85 4.97 10.06 13.24
N ASP A 86 4.55 10.36 14.47
CA ASP A 86 5.35 11.10 15.45
C ASP A 86 6.60 10.32 15.86
N ALA A 87 6.49 9.02 16.03
CA ALA A 87 7.64 8.13 16.31
C ALA A 87 8.64 8.10 15.15
N ALA A 88 8.16 8.05 13.91
CA ALA A 88 9.01 8.10 12.72
C ALA A 88 9.71 9.46 12.60
N GLU A 89 8.98 10.56 12.81
CA GLU A 89 9.51 11.92 12.80
C GLU A 89 10.60 12.14 13.86
N ALA A 90 10.46 11.53 15.04
CA ALA A 90 11.45 11.61 16.11
C ALA A 90 12.78 10.90 15.76
N LEU A 91 12.75 9.91 14.87
CA LEU A 91 13.94 9.19 14.40
C LEU A 91 14.62 9.93 13.24
N ALA A 92 13.86 10.43 12.30
CA ALA A 92 14.29 11.26 11.17
C ALA A 92 13.05 11.89 10.52
N PRO A 93 13.18 12.92 9.66
CA PRO A 93 12.07 13.49 8.92
C PRO A 93 11.24 12.43 8.18
N LEU A 94 9.94 12.34 8.44
CA LEU A 94 9.06 11.41 7.74
C LEU A 94 9.02 11.75 6.25
N ALA A 95 9.38 10.81 5.40
CA ALA A 95 9.44 10.97 3.94
C ALA A 95 8.55 9.97 3.19
N GLY A 96 8.21 8.83 3.80
CA GLY A 96 7.42 7.81 3.13
C GLY A 96 6.46 7.06 4.05
N TRP A 97 5.30 6.67 3.48
CA TRP A 97 4.27 5.89 4.17
C TRP A 97 3.79 4.74 3.29
N VAL A 98 3.71 3.53 3.86
CA VAL A 98 3.21 2.34 3.17
C VAL A 98 1.96 1.82 3.87
N ASN A 99 0.84 1.84 3.17
CA ASN A 99 -0.41 1.22 3.61
C ASN A 99 -0.44 -0.23 3.11
N ASN A 100 0.03 -1.16 3.95
CA ASN A 100 0.08 -2.59 3.62
C ASN A 100 -0.92 -3.42 4.46
N ALA A 101 -1.32 -2.97 5.65
CA ALA A 101 -2.27 -3.68 6.49
C ALA A 101 -3.56 -4.06 5.71
N ALA A 102 -4.04 -5.29 5.90
CA ALA A 102 -5.23 -5.78 5.25
C ALA A 102 -5.95 -6.85 6.10
N ILE A 103 -7.27 -6.96 5.91
CA ILE A 103 -8.13 -7.96 6.53
C ILE A 103 -8.58 -8.94 5.45
N PHE A 104 -8.28 -10.22 5.64
CA PHE A 104 -8.65 -11.30 4.72
C PHE A 104 -9.89 -12.03 5.24
N ARG A 105 -11.03 -11.38 5.14
CA ARG A 105 -12.35 -11.96 5.43
C ARG A 105 -13.24 -11.68 4.23
N ASP A 106 -14.03 -12.66 3.85
CA ASP A 106 -14.93 -12.60 2.72
C ASP A 106 -16.37 -12.86 3.13
N ALA A 107 -17.31 -12.34 2.36
CA ALA A 107 -18.73 -12.56 2.48
C ALA A 107 -19.36 -12.63 1.09
N PRO A 108 -20.32 -13.55 0.85
CA PRO A 108 -21.03 -13.60 -0.42
C PRO A 108 -22.00 -12.42 -0.55
N ILE A 109 -22.41 -12.09 -1.78
CA ILE A 109 -23.37 -11.00 -2.01
C ILE A 109 -24.73 -11.26 -1.36
N THR A 110 -25.03 -12.50 -1.05
CA THR A 110 -26.27 -12.93 -0.36
C THR A 110 -26.22 -12.74 1.16
N ALA A 111 -25.05 -12.38 1.72
CA ALA A 111 -24.94 -11.98 3.12
C ALA A 111 -25.66 -10.63 3.35
N PRO A 112 -26.03 -10.30 4.61
CA PRO A 112 -26.60 -8.99 4.92
C PRO A 112 -25.72 -7.85 4.35
N PRO A 113 -26.29 -6.83 3.69
CA PRO A 113 -25.52 -5.74 3.13
C PRO A 113 -24.62 -5.03 4.15
N SER A 114 -25.03 -4.95 5.42
CA SER A 114 -24.22 -4.40 6.51
C SER A 114 -22.90 -5.14 6.70
N ASP A 115 -22.92 -6.46 6.57
CA ASP A 115 -21.73 -7.31 6.78
C ASP A 115 -20.75 -7.14 5.62
N VAL A 116 -21.27 -7.12 4.39
CA VAL A 116 -20.44 -6.86 3.19
C VAL A 116 -19.82 -5.47 3.25
N LEU A 117 -20.62 -4.44 3.55
CA LEU A 117 -20.14 -3.06 3.70
C LEU A 117 -19.16 -2.92 4.86
N GLY A 118 -19.37 -3.62 5.96
CA GLY A 118 -18.47 -3.64 7.10
C GLY A 118 -17.06 -4.13 6.71
N LEU A 119 -16.96 -5.20 5.94
CA LEU A 119 -15.68 -5.75 5.47
C LEU A 119 -14.99 -4.84 4.44
N ILE A 120 -15.77 -4.24 3.52
CA ILE A 120 -15.24 -3.25 2.56
C ILE A 120 -14.69 -2.04 3.32
N SER A 121 -15.48 -1.49 4.22
CA SER A 121 -15.12 -0.30 5.00
C SER A 121 -13.91 -0.54 5.89
N ALA A 122 -13.80 -1.70 6.53
CA ALA A 122 -12.68 -2.05 7.38
C ALA A 122 -11.35 -2.06 6.58
N ASN A 123 -11.33 -2.69 5.39
CA ASN A 123 -10.14 -2.69 4.54
C ASN A 123 -9.80 -1.30 3.96
N LEU A 124 -10.82 -0.53 3.58
CA LEU A 124 -10.61 0.83 3.07
C LEU A 124 -10.12 1.78 4.19
N ALA A 125 -10.64 1.65 5.41
CA ALA A 125 -10.27 2.48 6.54
C ALA A 125 -8.77 2.38 6.87
N LEU A 126 -8.17 1.18 6.76
CA LEU A 126 -6.73 0.99 6.98
C LEU A 126 -5.88 1.89 6.06
N ALA A 127 -6.20 1.93 4.77
CA ALA A 127 -5.48 2.76 3.80
C ALA A 127 -5.85 4.25 3.93
N LEU A 128 -7.13 4.57 4.14
CA LEU A 128 -7.59 5.95 4.24
C LEU A 128 -6.99 6.66 5.45
N THR A 129 -6.97 5.99 6.62
CA THR A 129 -6.39 6.54 7.86
C THR A 129 -4.89 6.78 7.69
N GLY A 130 -4.15 5.84 7.10
CA GLY A 130 -2.73 6.02 6.85
C GLY A 130 -2.46 7.15 5.85
N CYS A 131 -3.23 7.24 4.76
CA CYS A 131 -3.14 8.35 3.81
C CYS A 131 -3.44 9.71 4.47
N HIS A 132 -4.53 9.79 5.24
CA HIS A 132 -4.89 10.99 5.98
C HIS A 132 -3.77 11.44 6.92
N THR A 133 -3.22 10.52 7.69
CA THR A 133 -2.14 10.80 8.64
C THR A 133 -0.87 11.25 7.92
N ALA A 134 -0.44 10.52 6.88
CA ALA A 134 0.76 10.84 6.12
C ALA A 134 0.66 12.21 5.44
N VAL A 135 -0.44 12.48 4.74
CA VAL A 135 -0.67 13.78 4.08
C VAL A 135 -0.70 14.91 5.12
N GLY A 136 -1.49 14.76 6.20
CA GLY A 136 -1.59 15.76 7.25
C GLY A 136 -0.24 16.07 7.88
N HIS A 137 0.57 15.05 8.15
CA HIS A 137 1.91 15.21 8.72
C HIS A 137 2.85 15.94 7.74
N LEU A 138 2.94 15.51 6.49
CA LEU A 138 3.80 16.13 5.46
C LEU A 138 3.42 17.59 5.23
N LEU A 139 2.12 17.91 5.17
CA LEU A 139 1.63 19.28 5.04
C LEU A 139 1.97 20.14 6.25
N ALA A 140 1.83 19.62 7.48
CA ALA A 140 2.16 20.35 8.70
C ALA A 140 3.63 20.76 8.78
N TYR A 141 4.52 19.94 8.21
CA TYR A 141 5.96 20.24 8.14
C TYR A 141 6.37 20.93 6.82
N GLY A 142 5.43 21.19 5.89
CA GLY A 142 5.73 21.82 4.59
C GLY A 142 6.71 21.01 3.73
N ARG A 143 6.69 19.69 3.82
CA ARG A 143 7.64 18.80 3.15
C ARG A 143 6.97 17.92 2.07
N PRO A 144 7.69 17.65 0.97
CA PRO A 144 7.29 16.63 0.02
C PRO A 144 7.42 15.23 0.66
N GLY A 145 6.74 14.25 0.07
CA GLY A 145 6.84 12.86 0.51
C GLY A 145 6.22 11.89 -0.48
N ALA A 146 6.22 10.61 -0.14
CA ALA A 146 5.64 9.58 -0.98
C ALA A 146 4.79 8.58 -0.17
N ILE A 147 3.64 8.23 -0.72
CA ILE A 147 2.72 7.24 -0.16
C ILE A 147 2.61 6.07 -1.14
N VAL A 148 2.70 4.84 -0.65
CA VAL A 148 2.46 3.63 -1.43
C VAL A 148 1.34 2.82 -0.79
N ASN A 149 0.28 2.59 -1.55
CA ASN A 149 -0.82 1.73 -1.15
C ASN A 149 -0.62 0.32 -1.70
N VAL A 150 -0.66 -0.69 -0.86
CA VAL A 150 -0.62 -2.09 -1.30
C VAL A 150 -2.03 -2.52 -1.70
N SER A 151 -2.23 -2.61 -3.01
CA SER A 151 -3.43 -3.13 -3.66
C SER A 151 -3.26 -4.62 -4.02
N SER A 152 -4.08 -5.10 -4.90
CA SER A 152 -4.09 -6.48 -5.38
C SER A 152 -4.53 -6.52 -6.84
N HIS A 153 -4.07 -7.51 -7.60
CA HIS A 153 -4.63 -7.80 -8.92
C HIS A 153 -6.16 -7.98 -8.86
N GLN A 154 -6.69 -8.36 -7.69
CA GLN A 154 -8.13 -8.55 -7.47
C GLN A 154 -8.95 -7.26 -7.54
N ALA A 155 -8.32 -6.08 -7.44
CA ALA A 155 -9.00 -4.81 -7.67
C ALA A 155 -9.57 -4.70 -9.10
N GLN A 156 -8.91 -5.33 -10.08
CA GLN A 156 -9.28 -5.29 -11.49
C GLN A 156 -9.73 -6.65 -12.02
N ARG A 157 -9.22 -7.76 -11.46
CA ARG A 157 -9.51 -9.14 -11.85
C ARG A 157 -9.83 -9.97 -10.61
N PRO A 158 -11.06 -9.80 -10.05
CA PRO A 158 -11.44 -10.45 -8.80
C PRO A 158 -11.46 -11.98 -8.94
N VAL A 159 -11.15 -12.66 -7.85
CA VAL A 159 -11.33 -14.10 -7.75
C VAL A 159 -12.67 -14.42 -7.10
N ARG A 160 -13.20 -15.62 -7.36
CA ARG A 160 -14.46 -16.06 -6.76
C ARG A 160 -14.34 -16.06 -5.23
N GLY A 161 -15.33 -15.51 -4.55
CA GLY A 161 -15.42 -15.47 -3.09
C GLY A 161 -14.80 -14.24 -2.45
N ALA A 162 -14.04 -13.41 -3.17
CA ALA A 162 -13.33 -12.27 -2.61
C ALA A 162 -14.02 -10.91 -2.84
N LEU A 163 -15.36 -10.87 -2.88
CA LEU A 163 -16.13 -9.66 -3.22
C LEU A 163 -15.78 -8.44 -2.35
N PRO A 164 -15.82 -8.50 -1.00
CA PRO A 164 -15.53 -7.35 -0.18
C PRO A 164 -14.07 -6.88 -0.33
N TYR A 165 -13.14 -7.82 -0.37
CA TYR A 165 -11.71 -7.52 -0.51
C TYR A 165 -11.41 -6.87 -1.87
N ALA A 166 -11.91 -7.45 -2.97
CA ALA A 166 -11.71 -6.91 -4.32
C ALA A 166 -12.30 -5.50 -4.45
N THR A 167 -13.51 -5.28 -3.91
CA THR A 167 -14.16 -3.96 -3.89
C THR A 167 -13.34 -2.94 -3.11
N ALA A 168 -12.87 -3.31 -1.92
CA ALA A 168 -12.03 -2.41 -1.11
C ALA A 168 -10.72 -2.07 -1.82
N LYS A 169 -10.05 -3.04 -2.47
CA LYS A 169 -8.82 -2.79 -3.22
C LYS A 169 -9.04 -1.91 -4.44
N GLY A 170 -10.20 -2.05 -5.13
CA GLY A 170 -10.60 -1.11 -6.18
C GLY A 170 -10.79 0.33 -5.65
N ALA A 171 -11.40 0.47 -4.46
CA ALA A 171 -11.53 1.77 -3.80
C ALA A 171 -10.15 2.35 -3.39
N VAL A 172 -9.21 1.53 -2.93
CA VAL A 172 -7.83 1.96 -2.62
C VAL A 172 -7.09 2.47 -3.86
N GLU A 173 -7.29 1.85 -5.03
CA GLU A 173 -6.72 2.35 -6.28
C GLU A 173 -7.35 3.69 -6.71
N ALA A 174 -8.65 3.86 -6.51
CA ALA A 174 -9.31 5.14 -6.76
C ALA A 174 -8.81 6.23 -5.80
N LEU A 175 -8.68 5.92 -4.50
CA LEU A 175 -8.10 6.80 -3.48
C LEU A 175 -6.67 7.22 -3.85
N THR A 176 -5.87 6.29 -4.35
CA THR A 176 -4.48 6.56 -4.81
C THR A 176 -4.45 7.64 -5.89
N ARG A 177 -5.31 7.53 -6.90
CA ARG A 177 -5.38 8.52 -8.00
C ARG A 177 -5.89 9.88 -7.52
N ALA A 178 -6.91 9.89 -6.66
CA ALA A 178 -7.46 11.13 -6.10
C ALA A 178 -6.40 11.90 -5.31
N LEU A 179 -5.70 11.23 -4.38
CA LEU A 179 -4.64 11.85 -3.58
C LEU A 179 -3.46 12.35 -4.43
N ALA A 180 -3.10 11.61 -5.48
CA ALA A 180 -2.06 12.04 -6.41
C ALA A 180 -2.40 13.36 -7.11
N VAL A 181 -3.67 13.58 -7.45
CA VAL A 181 -4.16 14.82 -8.04
C VAL A 181 -4.23 15.94 -7.01
N ASP A 182 -4.82 15.66 -5.84
CA ASP A 182 -5.09 16.68 -4.83
C ASP A 182 -3.80 17.20 -4.18
N HIS A 183 -2.80 16.33 -3.97
CA HIS A 183 -1.60 16.64 -3.21
C HIS A 183 -0.31 16.67 -4.03
N GLY A 184 -0.37 16.37 -5.32
CA GLY A 184 0.75 16.55 -6.25
C GLY A 184 1.35 17.96 -6.25
N PRO A 185 0.52 19.05 -6.21
CA PRO A 185 1.03 20.41 -6.10
C PRO A 185 1.89 20.70 -4.88
N GLN A 186 1.71 19.95 -3.76
CA GLN A 186 2.53 20.06 -2.55
C GLN A 186 3.76 19.11 -2.58
N GLY A 187 3.99 18.41 -3.69
CA GLY A 187 5.10 17.48 -3.83
C GLY A 187 4.86 16.12 -3.14
N ILE A 188 3.63 15.81 -2.76
CA ILE A 188 3.27 14.51 -2.18
C ILE A 188 2.83 13.57 -3.31
N ARG A 189 3.60 12.50 -3.53
CA ARG A 189 3.28 11.48 -4.52
C ARG A 189 2.51 10.33 -3.87
N THR A 190 1.48 9.84 -4.54
CA THR A 190 0.72 8.68 -4.08
C THR A 190 0.62 7.67 -5.20
N ASN A 191 1.12 6.45 -4.98
CA ASN A 191 1.08 5.36 -5.93
C ASN A 191 0.56 4.08 -5.25
N ALA A 192 0.24 3.07 -6.04
CA ALA A 192 -0.12 1.75 -5.53
C ALA A 192 0.73 0.66 -6.19
N VAL A 193 0.93 -0.46 -5.47
CA VAL A 193 1.41 -1.72 -6.04
C VAL A 193 0.26 -2.72 -6.02
N ALA A 194 -0.07 -3.32 -7.16
CA ALA A 194 -1.10 -4.34 -7.30
C ALA A 194 -0.45 -5.73 -7.29
N LEU A 195 -0.56 -6.43 -6.15
CA LEU A 195 0.14 -7.70 -5.96
C LEU A 195 -0.58 -8.87 -6.62
N GLY A 196 0.20 -9.79 -7.20
CA GLY A 196 -0.23 -11.15 -7.50
C GLY A 196 -0.23 -12.05 -6.27
N SER A 197 -0.01 -13.35 -6.46
CA SER A 197 0.23 -14.27 -5.34
C SER A 197 1.68 -14.13 -4.89
N ILE A 198 1.86 -13.94 -3.58
CA ILE A 198 3.18 -13.73 -2.97
C ILE A 198 3.41 -14.83 -1.93
N ALA A 199 4.61 -15.42 -1.92
CA ALA A 199 5.05 -16.37 -0.92
C ALA A 199 5.12 -15.67 0.44
N THR A 200 4.29 -16.13 1.37
CA THR A 200 4.18 -15.68 2.75
C THR A 200 3.91 -16.91 3.62
N ASP A 201 4.06 -16.81 4.93
CA ASP A 201 3.76 -17.92 5.85
C ASP A 201 2.33 -18.46 5.65
N ARG A 202 1.38 -17.57 5.38
CA ARG A 202 0.00 -17.96 5.01
C ARG A 202 -0.05 -18.77 3.71
N TYR A 203 0.74 -18.39 2.69
CA TYR A 203 0.81 -19.15 1.45
C TYR A 203 1.46 -20.52 1.69
N GLU A 204 2.54 -20.57 2.46
CA GLU A 204 3.22 -21.82 2.79
C GLU A 204 2.33 -22.78 3.59
N ALA A 205 1.55 -22.26 4.55
CA ALA A 205 0.55 -23.05 5.25
C ALA A 205 -0.51 -23.62 4.30
N TYR A 206 -1.06 -22.79 3.41
CA TYR A 206 -2.01 -23.23 2.39
C TYR A 206 -1.40 -24.28 1.44
N ARG A 207 -0.17 -24.07 1.00
CA ARG A 207 0.58 -24.97 0.14
C ARG A 207 0.80 -26.34 0.76
N SER A 208 1.07 -26.41 2.07
CA SER A 208 1.26 -27.67 2.77
C SER A 208 -0.01 -28.54 2.82
N GLU A 209 -1.18 -27.92 2.79
CA GLU A 209 -2.48 -28.59 2.83
C GLU A 209 -3.06 -28.90 1.43
N HIS A 210 -2.49 -28.29 0.36
CA HIS A 210 -3.03 -28.37 -1.00
C HIS A 210 -1.94 -28.84 -2.00
N PRO A 211 -1.70 -30.16 -2.12
CA PRO A 211 -0.77 -30.69 -3.11
C PRO A 211 -1.14 -30.28 -4.52
N GLY A 212 -0.16 -29.78 -5.29
CA GLY A 212 -0.37 -29.30 -6.67
C GLY A 212 -0.69 -27.81 -6.80
N VAL A 213 -0.82 -27.07 -5.69
CA VAL A 213 -1.08 -25.61 -5.75
C VAL A 213 0.03 -24.87 -6.46
N ASP A 214 1.29 -25.31 -6.36
CA ASP A 214 2.42 -24.67 -7.05
C ASP A 214 2.25 -24.67 -8.57
N ALA A 215 1.81 -25.79 -9.14
CA ALA A 215 1.53 -25.88 -10.58
C ALA A 215 0.36 -24.97 -11.00
N GLN A 216 -0.69 -24.90 -10.16
CA GLN A 216 -1.82 -24.00 -10.40
C GLN A 216 -1.38 -22.53 -10.33
N MET A 217 -0.58 -22.18 -9.34
CA MET A 217 -0.06 -20.81 -9.20
C MET A 217 0.91 -20.44 -10.32
N ALA A 218 1.76 -21.40 -10.77
CA ALA A 218 2.63 -21.21 -11.91
C ALA A 218 1.83 -20.92 -13.20
N ALA A 219 0.74 -21.66 -13.44
CA ALA A 219 -0.12 -21.42 -14.60
C ALA A 219 -0.85 -20.07 -14.58
N LEU A 220 -1.12 -19.52 -13.40
CA LEU A 220 -1.76 -18.21 -13.23
C LEU A 220 -0.80 -17.03 -13.45
N HIS A 221 0.50 -17.24 -13.36
CA HIS A 221 1.51 -16.20 -13.50
C HIS A 221 2.41 -16.50 -14.71
N PRO A 222 2.44 -15.66 -15.73
CA PRO A 222 3.32 -15.85 -16.90
C PRO A 222 4.81 -16.08 -16.55
N LEU A 223 5.30 -15.54 -15.41
CA LEU A 223 6.64 -15.83 -14.92
C LEU A 223 6.79 -17.23 -14.30
N GLY A 224 5.73 -18.06 -14.29
CA GLY A 224 5.76 -19.46 -13.87
C GLY A 224 5.90 -19.70 -12.37
N ARG A 225 5.70 -18.69 -11.54
CA ARG A 225 5.82 -18.80 -10.07
C ARG A 225 5.07 -17.69 -9.32
N VAL A 226 4.88 -17.89 -8.04
CA VAL A 226 4.49 -16.78 -7.14
C VAL A 226 5.66 -15.82 -6.92
N GLY A 227 5.34 -14.56 -6.59
CA GLY A 227 6.35 -13.57 -6.23
C GLY A 227 6.86 -13.77 -4.79
N THR A 228 7.90 -13.05 -4.43
CA THR A 228 8.47 -13.01 -3.08
C THR A 228 8.18 -11.66 -2.41
N GLY A 229 8.20 -11.62 -1.07
CA GLY A 229 8.13 -10.36 -0.33
C GLY A 229 9.24 -9.39 -0.70
N ALA A 230 10.44 -9.89 -0.99
CA ALA A 230 11.59 -9.07 -1.41
C ALA A 230 11.33 -8.37 -2.76
N GLU A 231 10.73 -9.04 -3.74
CA GLU A 231 10.39 -8.43 -5.04
C GLU A 231 9.34 -7.32 -4.88
N VAL A 232 8.38 -7.50 -3.99
CA VAL A 232 7.42 -6.44 -3.65
C VAL A 232 8.13 -5.27 -2.96
N ALA A 233 9.03 -5.55 -2.03
CA ALA A 233 9.76 -4.55 -1.28
C ALA A 233 10.63 -3.65 -2.17
N GLU A 234 11.26 -4.20 -3.22
CA GLU A 234 12.01 -3.41 -4.21
C GLU A 234 11.09 -2.48 -5.00
N ALA A 235 9.91 -2.93 -5.44
CA ALA A 235 8.94 -2.09 -6.14
C ALA A 235 8.44 -0.93 -5.25
N VAL A 236 8.16 -1.21 -3.98
CA VAL A 236 7.75 -0.21 -3.00
C VAL A 236 8.88 0.78 -2.72
N ALA A 237 10.12 0.31 -2.52
CA ALA A 237 11.28 1.15 -2.29
C ALA A 237 11.54 2.08 -3.49
N PHE A 238 11.41 1.58 -4.73
CA PHE A 238 11.47 2.42 -5.94
C PHE A 238 10.42 3.52 -5.91
N LEU A 239 9.15 3.20 -5.67
CA LEU A 239 8.07 4.19 -5.66
C LEU A 239 8.21 5.24 -4.56
N LEU A 240 8.84 4.91 -3.44
CA LEU A 240 9.14 5.86 -2.36
C LEU A 240 10.37 6.71 -2.65
N SER A 241 11.28 6.28 -3.52
CA SER A 241 12.55 6.94 -3.81
C SER A 241 12.44 8.13 -4.76
N ASP A 242 13.51 8.89 -4.86
CA ASP A 242 13.65 10.00 -5.82
C ASP A 242 13.73 9.50 -7.28
N ALA A 243 14.08 8.23 -7.52
CA ALA A 243 14.02 7.62 -8.85
C ALA A 243 12.60 7.59 -9.43
N ALA A 244 11.57 7.62 -8.57
CA ALA A 244 10.17 7.71 -8.94
C ALA A 244 9.61 9.15 -8.87
N ALA A 245 10.44 10.19 -8.94
CA ALA A 245 10.03 11.60 -8.74
C ALA A 245 8.92 12.07 -9.71
N PHE A 246 8.78 11.42 -10.86
CA PHE A 246 7.72 11.75 -11.84
C PHE A 246 6.66 10.66 -11.95
N VAL A 247 6.63 9.70 -11.01
CA VAL A 247 5.61 8.66 -10.92
C VAL A 247 4.60 9.06 -9.84
N ASN A 248 3.37 9.37 -10.24
CA ASN A 248 2.30 9.81 -9.35
C ASN A 248 0.93 9.34 -9.85
N GLY A 249 0.11 8.73 -9.01
CA GLY A 249 -1.19 8.16 -9.36
C GLY A 249 -1.13 6.82 -10.09
N ALA A 250 0.04 6.20 -10.17
CA ALA A 250 0.22 4.92 -10.83
C ALA A 250 -0.26 3.75 -9.95
N VAL A 251 -0.78 2.72 -10.61
CA VAL A 251 -0.98 1.39 -10.05
C VAL A 251 -0.01 0.45 -10.75
N LEU A 252 1.06 0.07 -10.08
CA LEU A 252 2.12 -0.78 -10.61
C LEU A 252 1.81 -2.25 -10.32
N PRO A 253 1.54 -3.10 -11.33
CA PRO A 253 1.41 -4.54 -11.13
C PRO A 253 2.74 -5.16 -10.67
N VAL A 254 2.69 -5.90 -9.56
CA VAL A 254 3.79 -6.73 -9.06
C VAL A 254 3.23 -8.14 -8.91
N ASP A 255 2.99 -8.79 -10.04
CA ASP A 255 2.11 -9.95 -10.14
C ASP A 255 2.58 -11.02 -11.13
N GLY A 256 3.83 -10.93 -11.60
CA GLY A 256 4.39 -11.88 -12.56
C GLY A 256 3.63 -11.97 -13.89
N GLY A 257 2.90 -10.89 -14.26
CA GLY A 257 2.11 -10.82 -15.47
C GLY A 257 0.67 -11.35 -15.32
N ARG A 258 0.24 -11.73 -14.12
CA ARG A 258 -1.08 -12.32 -13.88
C ARG A 258 -2.23 -11.45 -14.39
N ALA A 259 -2.17 -10.14 -14.17
CA ALA A 259 -3.22 -9.22 -14.62
C ALA A 259 -3.16 -8.91 -16.13
N ALA A 260 -2.03 -9.14 -16.79
CA ALA A 260 -1.84 -8.90 -18.21
C ALA A 260 -2.32 -10.08 -19.07
N GLN A 261 -2.40 -11.29 -18.50
CA GLN A 261 -2.76 -12.50 -19.23
C GLN A 261 -4.25 -12.53 -19.57
N GLY A 262 -4.57 -12.73 -20.83
CA GLY A 262 -5.87 -13.17 -21.31
C GLY A 262 -5.88 -14.69 -21.47
N ALA A 263 -6.95 -15.35 -21.03
CA ALA A 263 -7.14 -16.77 -21.33
C ALA A 263 -7.78 -16.92 -22.73
N ASP A 264 -7.18 -17.70 -23.60
CA ASP A 264 -7.71 -18.03 -24.91
C ASP A 264 -7.57 -19.55 -25.14
N PRO A 265 -8.68 -20.27 -25.46
CA PRO A 265 -8.62 -21.70 -25.72
C PRO A 265 -7.76 -22.09 -26.94
N GLU A 266 -7.55 -21.16 -27.86
CA GLU A 266 -6.72 -21.37 -29.06
C GLU A 266 -5.24 -21.05 -28.81
N ALA A 267 -4.88 -20.46 -27.64
CA ALA A 267 -3.51 -20.19 -27.28
C ALA A 267 -2.78 -21.50 -26.91
N THR A 268 -1.76 -21.86 -27.69
CA THR A 268 -0.91 -23.06 -27.50
C THR A 268 0.42 -22.68 -26.83
#